data_c4c6abc7e7e1724156b5cd28f01da6a2
#
_entry.id   c4c6abc7e7e1724156b5cd28f01da6a2
#
_cell.length_a   1.000
_cell.length_b   1.000
_cell.length_c   1.000
_cell.angle_alpha   90.00
_cell.angle_beta   90.00
_cell.angle_gamma   90.00
#
_symmetry.space_group_name_H-M   'P 1'
#
loop_
_entity.id
_entity.type
_entity.pdbx_description
1 polymer ?
#
loop_
_entity_poly.entity_id
_entity_poly.type
_entity_poly.pdbx_seq_one_letter_code
_entity_poly.pdbx_strand_id
1 'polypeptide(L)'
;MPNFKIRWCLHFVIFVLSGLGFTIFYIGHWTLFDNSEKLMTDDVNHKWLAYLNAADAAGIPPLTHPEILKSLKQIFAFSDFVATSCTRDPAMPVDLIDSGDITRRYPEDEYHLKIKSELSDANDEETLGRLLRRCRRRELVRIAWRDLSGQADLSETVSDLSAFADACLEHVLNILHQWQCRGYGTPTAADGSKQRLVILGLGKLGARELNFSSDVDLIFAYPQTVDTCGATESLGNAEFFSRLCRRLIKVIGQPTADGFVFRVDTRLRPFGESGPLAMDFEAMEQYYQQQGREWERYALIKARAVAGDKDAGAFLLDRLKPFIYRRYLDYSVFESLREMKQMIALEVRRKGMENNIKLGAGGIREIEFFGQIFQLIRGGVTPALQNTGILKVLNILAAERHVPQEVCDELSNAYVFLRKTENRLQAFSDQQTH
;
A
#
# COMPACT_ATOMS: atom_id res chain seq x y z
N MET A 1 -17.65 30.33 -19.61
CA MET A 1 -16.28 29.96 -20.07
C MET A 1 -15.90 28.58 -19.49
N PRO A 2 -16.52 27.47 -19.93
CA PRO A 2 -16.23 26.12 -19.43
C PRO A 2 -15.12 25.38 -20.20
N ASN A 3 -14.77 25.78 -21.41
CA ASN A 3 -13.92 24.98 -22.31
C ASN A 3 -12.39 25.12 -22.12
N PHE A 4 -11.94 25.95 -21.17
CA PHE A 4 -10.49 26.22 -21.02
C PHE A 4 -9.80 25.19 -20.11
N LYS A 5 -10.51 24.59 -19.15
CA LYS A 5 -9.92 23.64 -18.18
C LYS A 5 -9.81 22.20 -18.72
N ILE A 6 -10.71 21.76 -19.58
CA ILE A 6 -10.68 20.40 -20.19
C ILE A 6 -9.48 20.26 -21.14
N ARG A 7 -9.11 21.33 -21.84
CA ARG A 7 -7.93 21.35 -22.71
C ARG A 7 -6.61 21.19 -21.96
N TRP A 8 -6.55 21.66 -20.71
CA TRP A 8 -5.35 21.54 -19.87
C TRP A 8 -5.10 20.09 -19.41
N CYS A 9 -6.13 19.35 -19.02
CA CYS A 9 -5.97 17.95 -18.60
C CYS A 9 -5.53 17.03 -19.75
N LEU A 10 -6.07 17.22 -20.94
CA LEU A 10 -5.67 16.43 -22.12
C LEU A 10 -4.25 16.80 -22.63
N HIS A 11 -3.88 18.08 -22.63
CA HIS A 11 -2.52 18.51 -22.99
C HIS A 11 -1.48 18.09 -21.95
N PHE A 12 -1.86 18.02 -20.66
CA PHE A 12 -0.99 17.58 -19.58
C PHE A 12 -0.67 16.08 -19.67
N VAL A 13 -1.64 15.25 -19.98
CA VAL A 13 -1.43 13.81 -20.20
C VAL A 13 -0.49 13.54 -21.38
N ILE A 14 -0.62 14.29 -22.46
CA ILE A 14 0.26 14.17 -23.64
C ILE A 14 1.69 14.66 -23.30
N PHE A 15 1.83 15.70 -22.49
CA PHE A 15 3.15 16.26 -22.12
C PHE A 15 3.93 15.36 -21.14
N VAL A 16 3.26 14.73 -20.19
CA VAL A 16 3.89 13.79 -19.22
C VAL A 16 4.39 12.52 -19.93
N LEU A 17 3.65 12.03 -20.91
CA LEU A 17 4.06 10.84 -21.69
C LEU A 17 5.23 11.13 -22.63
N SER A 18 5.36 12.35 -23.15
CA SER A 18 6.50 12.75 -24.00
C SER A 18 7.81 12.91 -23.20
N GLY A 19 7.73 13.32 -21.93
CA GLY A 19 8.90 13.44 -21.04
C GLY A 19 9.52 12.10 -20.60
N LEU A 20 8.77 10.99 -20.71
CA LEU A 20 9.23 9.64 -20.40
C LEU A 20 9.73 8.85 -21.62
N GLY A 21 9.90 9.51 -22.79
CA GLY A 21 10.32 8.86 -24.03
C GLY A 21 9.24 7.98 -24.68
N PHE A 22 8.02 7.99 -24.15
CA PHE A 22 6.87 7.34 -24.76
C PHE A 22 6.06 8.37 -25.56
N THR A 23 6.39 8.55 -26.83
CA THR A 23 5.62 9.40 -27.73
C THR A 23 4.39 8.65 -28.19
N ILE A 24 3.23 8.92 -27.57
CA ILE A 24 1.95 8.52 -28.15
C ILE A 24 1.62 9.52 -29.23
N PHE A 25 1.96 9.20 -30.46
CA PHE A 25 1.46 9.90 -31.64
C PHE A 25 0.06 9.39 -31.99
N TYR A 26 -0.95 10.19 -31.71
CA TYR A 26 -2.17 10.14 -32.49
C TYR A 26 -1.96 11.03 -33.71
N ILE A 27 -2.13 10.43 -34.89
CA ILE A 27 -2.11 10.99 -36.24
C ILE A 27 -0.77 10.83 -36.99
N GLY A 28 -0.71 9.79 -37.83
CA GLY A 28 -0.08 9.80 -39.15
C GLY A 28 1.43 9.68 -39.21
N HIS A 29 1.92 8.52 -39.22
CA HIS A 29 2.85 7.86 -40.15
C HIS A 29 3.58 6.65 -39.51
N TRP A 30 3.41 5.52 -40.09
CA TRP A 30 3.78 4.16 -39.67
C TRP A 30 5.26 3.78 -39.89
N THR A 31 6.22 4.61 -39.70
CA THR A 31 7.63 4.27 -40.01
C THR A 31 8.61 4.25 -38.81
N LEU A 32 8.16 4.59 -37.59
CA LEU A 32 9.01 4.52 -36.38
C LEU A 32 8.71 3.31 -35.48
N PHE A 33 7.70 2.51 -35.80
CA PHE A 33 7.29 1.33 -35.01
C PHE A 33 8.15 0.09 -35.22
N ASP A 34 8.83 -0.04 -36.35
CA ASP A 34 9.49 -1.30 -36.73
C ASP A 34 10.70 -1.65 -35.83
N ASN A 35 11.47 -0.69 -35.37
CA ASN A 35 12.60 -0.94 -34.50
C ASN A 35 12.23 -1.15 -33.02
N SER A 36 11.18 -0.49 -32.53
CA SER A 36 10.73 -0.66 -31.15
C SER A 36 9.97 -1.97 -30.94
N GLU A 37 9.15 -2.41 -31.90
CA GLU A 37 8.51 -3.72 -31.88
C GLU A 37 9.54 -4.85 -31.94
N LYS A 38 10.58 -4.72 -32.74
CA LYS A 38 11.63 -5.72 -32.85
C LYS A 38 12.46 -5.82 -31.56
N LEU A 39 12.84 -4.70 -30.95
CA LEU A 39 13.55 -4.66 -29.67
C LEU A 39 12.70 -5.26 -28.54
N MET A 40 11.40 -4.93 -28.47
CA MET A 40 10.49 -5.53 -27.50
C MET A 40 10.31 -7.04 -27.73
N THR A 41 10.24 -7.49 -28.98
CA THR A 41 10.10 -8.91 -29.32
C THR A 41 11.36 -9.71 -28.95
N ASP A 42 12.53 -9.15 -29.16
CA ASP A 42 13.81 -9.80 -28.83
C ASP A 42 13.99 -9.91 -27.29
N ASP A 43 13.66 -8.87 -26.53
CA ASP A 43 13.70 -8.88 -25.07
C ASP A 43 12.72 -9.91 -24.47
N VAL A 44 11.49 -9.93 -24.95
CA VAL A 44 10.48 -10.92 -24.52
C VAL A 44 10.92 -12.35 -24.85
N ASN A 45 11.48 -12.58 -26.03
CA ASN A 45 11.98 -13.89 -26.41
C ASN A 45 13.14 -14.33 -25.51
N HIS A 46 14.05 -13.42 -25.16
CA HIS A 46 15.14 -13.72 -24.22
C HIS A 46 14.60 -14.11 -22.83
N LYS A 47 13.66 -13.33 -22.25
CA LYS A 47 13.01 -13.65 -20.98
C LYS A 47 12.27 -14.99 -21.03
N TRP A 48 11.58 -15.25 -22.15
CA TRP A 48 10.84 -16.49 -22.36
C TRP A 48 11.78 -17.71 -22.43
N LEU A 49 12.88 -17.62 -23.18
CA LEU A 49 13.89 -18.67 -23.26
C LEU A 49 14.55 -18.92 -21.91
N ALA A 50 14.85 -17.87 -21.13
CA ALA A 50 15.38 -18.02 -19.79
C ALA A 50 14.43 -18.80 -18.86
N TYR A 51 13.13 -18.51 -18.94
CA TYR A 51 12.10 -19.26 -18.20
C TYR A 51 12.02 -20.71 -18.65
N LEU A 52 11.99 -20.99 -19.96
CA LEU A 52 11.92 -22.36 -20.46
C LEU A 52 13.15 -23.20 -20.07
N ASN A 53 14.35 -22.63 -20.14
CA ASN A 53 15.58 -23.30 -19.71
C ASN A 53 15.54 -23.60 -18.19
N ALA A 54 15.05 -22.67 -17.38
CA ALA A 54 14.90 -22.90 -15.95
C ALA A 54 13.84 -23.97 -15.64
N ALA A 55 12.75 -24.01 -16.39
CA ALA A 55 11.69 -25.01 -16.24
C ALA A 55 12.19 -26.42 -16.62
N ASP A 56 12.91 -26.52 -17.72
CA ASP A 56 13.54 -27.80 -18.17
C ASP A 56 14.55 -28.30 -17.14
N ALA A 57 15.45 -27.44 -16.66
CA ALA A 57 16.42 -27.77 -15.62
C ALA A 57 15.78 -28.21 -14.30
N ALA A 58 14.58 -27.69 -13.97
CA ALA A 58 13.81 -28.06 -12.78
C ALA A 58 12.89 -29.28 -13.01
N GLY A 59 12.83 -29.84 -14.23
CA GLY A 59 11.94 -30.95 -14.60
C GLY A 59 10.44 -30.55 -14.57
N ILE A 60 10.14 -29.29 -14.76
CA ILE A 60 8.77 -28.77 -14.81
C ILE A 60 8.18 -28.99 -16.20
N PRO A 61 7.00 -29.63 -16.34
CA PRO A 61 6.38 -29.85 -17.63
C PRO A 61 6.02 -28.52 -18.32
N PRO A 62 6.16 -28.45 -19.65
CA PRO A 62 5.85 -27.23 -20.39
C PRO A 62 4.35 -26.92 -20.29
N LEU A 63 4.04 -25.64 -20.15
CA LEU A 63 2.66 -25.14 -20.23
C LEU A 63 2.12 -25.40 -21.64
N THR A 64 0.95 -26.01 -21.75
CA THR A 64 0.39 -26.45 -23.04
C THR A 64 -0.81 -25.60 -23.49
N HIS A 65 -1.46 -24.86 -22.59
CA HIS A 65 -2.67 -24.09 -22.91
C HIS A 65 -2.32 -22.79 -23.68
N PRO A 66 -2.76 -22.65 -24.97
CA PRO A 66 -2.31 -21.55 -25.85
C PRO A 66 -2.61 -20.15 -25.31
N GLU A 67 -3.81 -19.94 -24.72
CA GLU A 67 -4.22 -18.64 -24.21
C GLU A 67 -3.37 -18.23 -22.97
N ILE A 68 -3.05 -19.20 -22.13
CA ILE A 68 -2.19 -18.97 -20.95
C ILE A 68 -0.76 -18.63 -21.40
N LEU A 69 -0.22 -19.36 -22.38
CA LEU A 69 1.09 -19.09 -22.95
C LEU A 69 1.17 -17.70 -23.56
N LYS A 70 0.15 -17.31 -24.32
CA LYS A 70 0.05 -15.98 -24.91
C LYS A 70 0.00 -14.90 -23.83
N SER A 71 -0.84 -15.10 -22.80
CA SER A 71 -0.96 -14.18 -21.66
C SER A 71 0.37 -14.05 -20.92
N LEU A 72 1.03 -15.16 -20.57
CA LEU A 72 2.29 -15.13 -19.81
C LEU A 72 3.41 -14.43 -20.58
N LYS A 73 3.55 -14.68 -21.90
CA LYS A 73 4.51 -13.96 -22.75
C LYS A 73 4.21 -12.46 -22.80
N GLN A 74 2.95 -12.08 -22.90
CA GLN A 74 2.55 -10.67 -22.87
C GLN A 74 2.93 -10.02 -21.56
N ILE A 75 2.76 -10.71 -20.42
CA ILE A 75 3.10 -10.17 -19.11
C ILE A 75 4.61 -10.03 -18.93
N PHE A 76 5.42 -10.96 -19.48
CA PHE A 76 6.88 -10.84 -19.52
C PHE A 76 7.37 -9.61 -20.28
N ALA A 77 6.59 -9.14 -21.29
CA ALA A 77 6.86 -7.88 -21.97
C ALA A 77 6.64 -6.65 -21.06
N PHE A 78 5.70 -6.73 -20.12
CA PHE A 78 5.28 -5.60 -19.28
C PHE A 78 5.80 -5.66 -17.85
N SER A 79 6.49 -6.75 -17.44
CA SER A 79 7.00 -6.88 -16.08
C SER A 79 8.25 -7.77 -16.02
N ASP A 80 9.40 -7.13 -15.82
CA ASP A 80 10.66 -7.81 -15.51
C ASP A 80 10.57 -8.55 -14.18
N PHE A 81 9.82 -7.99 -13.23
CA PHE A 81 9.58 -8.64 -11.95
C PHE A 81 8.90 -9.99 -12.13
N VAL A 82 7.84 -10.07 -12.95
CA VAL A 82 7.14 -11.35 -13.20
C VAL A 82 8.04 -12.32 -13.95
N ALA A 83 8.71 -11.88 -15.02
CA ALA A 83 9.61 -12.72 -15.79
C ALA A 83 10.73 -13.32 -14.92
N THR A 84 11.40 -12.48 -14.13
CA THR A 84 12.47 -12.92 -13.20
C THR A 84 11.93 -13.84 -12.10
N SER A 85 10.75 -13.55 -11.56
CA SER A 85 10.13 -14.37 -10.52
C SER A 85 9.77 -15.76 -11.02
N CYS A 86 9.19 -15.86 -12.24
CA CYS A 86 8.87 -17.14 -12.88
C CYS A 86 10.12 -17.93 -13.29
N THR A 87 11.18 -17.25 -13.72
CA THR A 87 12.47 -17.91 -14.04
C THR A 87 13.14 -18.47 -12.80
N ARG A 88 13.05 -17.74 -11.67
CA ARG A 88 13.62 -18.17 -10.37
C ARG A 88 12.85 -19.33 -9.74
N ASP A 89 11.54 -19.38 -9.94
CA ASP A 89 10.65 -20.43 -9.45
C ASP A 89 9.73 -20.88 -10.60
N PRO A 90 10.23 -21.79 -11.49
CA PRO A 90 9.48 -22.20 -12.67
C PRO A 90 8.22 -23.01 -12.37
N ALA A 91 8.08 -23.55 -11.17
CA ALA A 91 6.87 -24.24 -10.72
C ALA A 91 5.73 -23.27 -10.40
N MET A 92 6.04 -22.03 -10.04
CA MET A 92 5.04 -21.03 -9.59
C MET A 92 3.96 -20.73 -10.65
N PRO A 93 4.24 -20.50 -11.95
CA PRO A 93 3.19 -20.32 -12.95
C PRO A 93 2.27 -21.52 -13.07
N VAL A 94 2.80 -22.74 -12.97
CA VAL A 94 2.03 -23.98 -13.03
C VAL A 94 1.10 -24.07 -11.81
N ASP A 95 1.64 -23.84 -10.61
CA ASP A 95 0.86 -23.82 -9.38
C ASP A 95 -0.29 -22.77 -9.41
N LEU A 96 -0.01 -21.57 -9.90
CA LEU A 96 -1.01 -20.51 -10.05
C LEU A 96 -2.13 -20.87 -11.04
N ILE A 97 -1.82 -21.66 -12.07
CA ILE A 97 -2.78 -22.14 -13.07
C ILE A 97 -3.61 -23.29 -12.49
N ASP A 98 -2.94 -24.32 -11.94
CA ASP A 98 -3.57 -25.54 -11.43
C ASP A 98 -4.49 -25.25 -10.23
N SER A 99 -4.10 -24.31 -9.37
CA SER A 99 -4.95 -23.83 -8.28
C SER A 99 -6.15 -22.98 -8.74
N GLY A 100 -6.17 -22.54 -10.01
CA GLY A 100 -7.18 -21.62 -10.54
C GLY A 100 -7.05 -20.19 -10.03
N ASP A 101 -5.98 -19.86 -9.31
CA ASP A 101 -5.78 -18.55 -8.66
C ASP A 101 -5.61 -17.40 -9.66
N ILE A 102 -5.16 -17.68 -10.89
CA ILE A 102 -5.06 -16.68 -11.95
C ILE A 102 -6.44 -16.20 -12.42
N THR A 103 -7.44 -17.09 -12.46
CA THR A 103 -8.73 -16.81 -13.09
C THR A 103 -9.78 -16.30 -12.11
N ARG A 104 -9.58 -16.48 -10.80
CA ARG A 104 -10.56 -16.11 -9.79
C ARG A 104 -10.15 -14.88 -8.97
N ARG A 105 -11.14 -14.08 -8.62
CA ARG A 105 -11.00 -13.07 -7.57
C ARG A 105 -10.98 -13.76 -6.21
N TYR A 106 -10.09 -13.32 -5.32
CA TYR A 106 -10.03 -13.85 -3.96
C TYR A 106 -11.17 -13.29 -3.10
N PRO A 107 -11.81 -14.15 -2.27
CA PRO A 107 -12.67 -13.69 -1.17
C PRO A 107 -11.86 -12.94 -0.12
N GLU A 108 -12.55 -12.20 0.76
CA GLU A 108 -11.94 -11.28 1.72
C GLU A 108 -10.88 -11.94 2.64
N ASP A 109 -11.14 -13.18 3.08
CA ASP A 109 -10.25 -13.90 4.01
C ASP A 109 -9.20 -14.80 3.36
N GLU A 110 -9.15 -14.88 2.02
CA GLU A 110 -8.29 -15.82 1.31
C GLU A 110 -6.81 -15.63 1.64
N TYR A 111 -6.34 -14.38 1.69
CA TYR A 111 -4.95 -14.09 2.04
C TYR A 111 -4.60 -14.53 3.46
N HIS A 112 -5.52 -14.38 4.42
CA HIS A 112 -5.31 -14.85 5.78
C HIS A 112 -5.17 -16.37 5.84
N LEU A 113 -5.99 -17.12 5.11
CA LEU A 113 -5.93 -18.58 5.05
C LEU A 113 -4.63 -19.07 4.41
N LYS A 114 -4.26 -18.51 3.27
CA LYS A 114 -3.04 -18.87 2.54
C LYS A 114 -1.78 -18.58 3.37
N ILE A 115 -1.64 -17.38 3.90
CA ILE A 115 -0.48 -16.99 4.71
C ILE A 115 -0.40 -17.85 5.99
N LYS A 116 -1.52 -18.10 6.66
CA LYS A 116 -1.55 -18.98 7.82
C LYS A 116 -1.02 -20.38 7.50
N SER A 117 -1.44 -20.94 6.38
CA SER A 117 -0.98 -22.26 5.92
C SER A 117 0.51 -22.26 5.60
N GLU A 118 0.97 -21.28 4.82
CA GLU A 118 2.38 -21.16 4.38
C GLU A 118 3.36 -20.93 5.55
N LEU A 119 2.91 -20.27 6.62
CA LEU A 119 3.74 -19.97 7.78
C LEU A 119 3.66 -21.02 8.90
N SER A 120 2.93 -22.14 8.71
CA SER A 120 2.73 -23.19 9.72
C SER A 120 4.04 -23.81 10.21
N ASP A 121 5.02 -23.93 9.34
CA ASP A 121 6.32 -24.57 9.60
C ASP A 121 7.38 -23.59 10.11
N ALA A 122 7.03 -22.32 10.33
CA ALA A 122 7.96 -21.33 10.83
C ALA A 122 8.31 -21.56 12.32
N ASN A 123 9.56 -21.89 12.60
CA ASN A 123 10.06 -22.15 13.94
C ASN A 123 11.00 -21.05 14.47
N ASP A 124 11.49 -20.18 13.60
CA ASP A 124 12.40 -19.06 13.86
C ASP A 124 12.14 -17.88 12.90
N GLU A 125 12.74 -16.71 13.19
CA GLU A 125 12.54 -15.50 12.39
C GLU A 125 13.10 -15.62 10.97
N GLU A 126 14.17 -16.37 10.77
CA GLU A 126 14.81 -16.54 9.46
C GLU A 126 13.87 -17.34 8.53
N THR A 127 13.40 -18.50 9.02
CA THR A 127 12.43 -19.34 8.31
C THR A 127 11.12 -18.58 8.06
N LEU A 128 10.60 -17.87 9.07
CA LEU A 128 9.41 -17.04 8.95
C LEU A 128 9.56 -16.02 7.81
N GLY A 129 10.66 -15.27 7.81
CA GLY A 129 10.94 -14.26 6.78
C GLY A 129 11.13 -14.87 5.39
N ARG A 130 11.76 -16.04 5.27
CA ARG A 130 11.96 -16.74 3.99
C ARG A 130 10.62 -17.23 3.41
N LEU A 131 9.78 -17.87 4.21
CA LEU A 131 8.45 -18.33 3.79
C LEU A 131 7.58 -17.15 3.34
N LEU A 132 7.59 -16.08 4.11
CA LEU A 132 6.80 -14.88 3.79
C LEU A 132 7.23 -14.21 2.48
N ARG A 133 8.54 -14.13 2.18
CA ARG A 133 9.05 -13.58 0.91
C ARG A 133 8.70 -14.48 -0.28
N ARG A 134 8.69 -15.80 -0.10
CA ARG A 134 8.21 -16.74 -1.12
C ARG A 134 6.72 -16.54 -1.41
N CYS A 135 5.91 -16.44 -0.34
CA CYS A 135 4.48 -16.14 -0.44
C CYS A 135 4.23 -14.80 -1.16
N ARG A 136 4.96 -13.74 -0.78
CA ARG A 136 4.89 -12.45 -1.46
C ARG A 136 5.16 -12.56 -2.95
N ARG A 137 6.22 -13.25 -3.35
CA ARG A 137 6.58 -13.40 -4.76
C ARG A 137 5.44 -14.04 -5.55
N ARG A 138 4.87 -15.11 -5.03
CA ARG A 138 3.73 -15.80 -5.66
C ARG A 138 2.51 -14.89 -5.81
N GLU A 139 2.10 -14.24 -4.72
CA GLU A 139 0.90 -13.40 -4.75
C GLU A 139 1.08 -12.12 -5.57
N LEU A 140 2.26 -11.51 -5.56
CA LEU A 140 2.53 -10.37 -6.44
C LEU A 140 2.55 -10.76 -7.92
N VAL A 141 3.06 -11.95 -8.27
CA VAL A 141 2.97 -12.48 -9.66
C VAL A 141 1.50 -12.68 -10.04
N ARG A 142 0.69 -13.28 -9.17
CA ARG A 142 -0.76 -13.42 -9.39
C ARG A 142 -1.44 -12.07 -9.63
N ILE A 143 -1.22 -11.10 -8.74
CA ILE A 143 -1.85 -9.77 -8.81
C ILE A 143 -1.42 -9.04 -10.10
N ALA A 144 -0.11 -9.06 -10.41
CA ALA A 144 0.42 -8.45 -11.64
C ALA A 144 -0.14 -9.13 -12.89
N TRP A 145 -0.25 -10.46 -12.89
CA TRP A 145 -0.81 -11.19 -14.03
C TRP A 145 -2.27 -10.77 -14.28
N ARG A 146 -3.10 -10.74 -13.25
CA ARG A 146 -4.52 -10.34 -13.37
C ARG A 146 -4.70 -8.88 -13.80
N ASP A 147 -3.91 -7.94 -13.25
CA ASP A 147 -3.94 -6.52 -13.66
C ASP A 147 -3.47 -6.34 -15.12
N LEU A 148 -2.32 -6.89 -15.47
CA LEU A 148 -1.72 -6.69 -16.79
C LEU A 148 -2.48 -7.41 -17.91
N SER A 149 -3.12 -8.54 -17.62
CA SER A 149 -4.01 -9.24 -18.56
C SER A 149 -5.42 -8.64 -18.65
N GLY A 150 -5.75 -7.65 -17.80
CA GLY A 150 -7.06 -7.01 -17.77
C GLY A 150 -8.16 -7.83 -17.10
N GLN A 151 -7.82 -8.90 -16.37
CA GLN A 151 -8.78 -9.71 -15.59
C GLN A 151 -9.19 -9.04 -14.28
N ALA A 152 -8.34 -8.15 -13.74
CA ALA A 152 -8.62 -7.34 -12.57
C ALA A 152 -8.72 -5.86 -12.94
N ASP A 153 -9.64 -5.13 -12.32
CA ASP A 153 -9.66 -3.68 -12.36
C ASP A 153 -8.74 -3.07 -11.29
N LEU A 154 -8.59 -1.74 -11.29
CA LEU A 154 -7.76 -1.06 -10.30
C LEU A 154 -8.24 -1.33 -8.87
N SER A 155 -9.55 -1.35 -8.65
CA SER A 155 -10.14 -1.55 -7.31
C SER A 155 -9.77 -2.92 -6.74
N GLU A 156 -9.88 -3.97 -7.56
CA GLU A 156 -9.46 -5.32 -7.18
C GLU A 156 -7.95 -5.35 -6.90
N THR A 157 -7.14 -4.82 -7.82
CA THR A 157 -5.67 -4.84 -7.70
C THR A 157 -5.16 -4.19 -6.42
N VAL A 158 -5.62 -2.97 -6.09
CA VAL A 158 -5.15 -2.27 -4.88
C VAL A 158 -5.75 -2.85 -3.60
N SER A 159 -6.96 -3.42 -3.68
CA SER A 159 -7.57 -4.16 -2.57
C SER A 159 -6.81 -5.44 -2.26
N ASP A 160 -6.44 -6.21 -3.28
CA ASP A 160 -5.65 -7.44 -3.15
C ASP A 160 -4.28 -7.15 -2.52
N LEU A 161 -3.56 -6.12 -3.01
CA LEU A 161 -2.29 -5.69 -2.43
C LEU A 161 -2.42 -5.29 -0.97
N SER A 162 -3.48 -4.57 -0.62
CA SER A 162 -3.73 -4.14 0.77
C SER A 162 -4.13 -5.30 1.67
N ALA A 163 -4.98 -6.21 1.20
CA ALA A 163 -5.41 -7.39 1.95
C ALA A 163 -4.23 -8.36 2.19
N PHE A 164 -3.35 -8.51 1.20
CA PHE A 164 -2.11 -9.27 1.35
C PHE A 164 -1.19 -8.64 2.42
N ALA A 165 -1.03 -7.32 2.42
CA ALA A 165 -0.23 -6.62 3.43
C ALA A 165 -0.84 -6.76 4.84
N ASP A 166 -2.16 -6.58 4.98
CA ASP A 166 -2.88 -6.77 6.24
C ASP A 166 -2.66 -8.19 6.79
N ALA A 167 -2.81 -9.21 5.94
CA ALA A 167 -2.63 -10.60 6.32
C ALA A 167 -1.17 -10.93 6.72
N CYS A 168 -0.17 -10.39 5.99
CA CYS A 168 1.23 -10.52 6.38
C CYS A 168 1.50 -9.92 7.76
N LEU A 169 1.05 -8.69 8.01
CA LEU A 169 1.23 -8.00 9.28
C LEU A 169 0.55 -8.76 10.43
N GLU A 170 -0.68 -9.23 10.25
CA GLU A 170 -1.44 -9.96 11.26
C GLU A 170 -0.77 -11.27 11.64
N HIS A 171 -0.40 -12.11 10.67
CA HIS A 171 0.17 -13.43 10.96
C HIS A 171 1.58 -13.35 11.53
N VAL A 172 2.42 -12.45 11.03
CA VAL A 172 3.77 -12.21 11.58
C VAL A 172 3.67 -11.70 13.01
N LEU A 173 2.78 -10.72 13.27
CA LEU A 173 2.55 -10.20 14.61
C LEU A 173 2.14 -11.31 15.57
N ASN A 174 1.19 -12.16 15.18
CA ASN A 174 0.69 -13.25 16.03
C ASN A 174 1.79 -14.27 16.38
N ILE A 175 2.59 -14.68 15.39
CA ILE A 175 3.68 -15.63 15.60
C ILE A 175 4.76 -15.04 16.52
N LEU A 176 5.21 -13.82 16.24
CA LEU A 176 6.24 -13.14 17.04
C LEU A 176 5.74 -12.84 18.46
N HIS A 177 4.47 -12.45 18.63
CA HIS A 177 3.86 -12.23 19.93
C HIS A 177 3.86 -13.51 20.76
N GLN A 178 3.44 -14.64 20.18
CA GLN A 178 3.46 -15.94 20.87
C GLN A 178 4.87 -16.35 21.27
N TRP A 179 5.86 -16.19 20.39
CA TRP A 179 7.26 -16.51 20.73
C TRP A 179 7.79 -15.63 21.85
N GLN A 180 7.43 -14.34 21.83
CA GLN A 180 7.88 -13.40 22.86
C GLN A 180 7.22 -13.63 24.21
N CYS A 181 5.93 -14.02 24.23
CA CYS A 181 5.23 -14.39 25.46
C CYS A 181 5.83 -15.62 26.14
N ARG A 182 6.39 -16.58 25.39
CA ARG A 182 7.08 -17.74 25.97
C ARG A 182 8.33 -17.34 26.79
N GLY A 183 9.01 -16.27 26.38
CA GLY A 183 10.21 -15.78 27.06
C GLY A 183 9.94 -14.80 28.20
N TYR A 184 9.02 -13.86 27.98
CA TYR A 184 8.85 -12.69 28.87
C TYR A 184 7.45 -12.60 29.53
N GLY A 185 6.61 -13.63 29.38
CA GLY A 185 5.24 -13.59 29.89
C GLY A 185 4.29 -12.82 28.95
N THR A 186 3.01 -12.81 29.36
CA THR A 186 1.94 -12.19 28.58
C THR A 186 1.71 -10.75 29.05
N PRO A 187 1.70 -9.76 28.16
CA PRO A 187 1.31 -8.38 28.52
C PRO A 187 -0.11 -8.36 29.06
N THR A 188 -0.31 -7.70 30.20
CA THR A 188 -1.61 -7.56 30.86
C THR A 188 -1.93 -6.11 31.16
N ALA A 189 -3.22 -5.77 31.25
CA ALA A 189 -3.71 -4.52 31.77
C ALA A 189 -3.75 -4.55 33.30
N ALA A 190 -4.05 -3.42 33.93
CA ALA A 190 -4.15 -3.31 35.39
C ALA A 190 -5.25 -4.22 36.00
N ASP A 191 -6.27 -4.55 35.22
CA ASP A 191 -7.34 -5.48 35.61
C ASP A 191 -7.01 -6.95 35.36
N GLY A 192 -5.80 -7.26 34.85
CA GLY A 192 -5.34 -8.61 34.52
C GLY A 192 -5.77 -9.10 33.15
N SER A 193 -6.50 -8.35 32.36
CA SER A 193 -6.86 -8.70 30.99
C SER A 193 -5.62 -8.71 30.08
N LYS A 194 -5.57 -9.64 29.13
CA LYS A 194 -4.46 -9.74 28.17
C LYS A 194 -4.48 -8.57 27.21
N GLN A 195 -3.32 -7.97 26.99
CA GLN A 195 -3.15 -6.89 26.01
C GLN A 195 -2.48 -7.41 24.74
N ARG A 196 -2.87 -6.82 23.63
CA ARG A 196 -2.27 -7.05 22.32
C ARG A 196 -1.85 -5.73 21.67
N LEU A 197 -0.86 -5.80 20.82
CA LEU A 197 -0.46 -4.66 19.99
C LEU A 197 -1.57 -4.35 19.01
N VAL A 198 -1.76 -3.06 18.73
CA VAL A 198 -2.54 -2.52 17.62
C VAL A 198 -1.57 -1.97 16.59
N ILE A 199 -1.76 -2.34 15.33
CA ILE A 199 -1.04 -1.75 14.21
C ILE A 199 -2.03 -0.90 13.42
N LEU A 200 -1.78 0.42 13.38
CA LEU A 200 -2.49 1.33 12.51
C LEU A 200 -1.73 1.47 11.19
N GLY A 201 -2.37 1.19 10.08
CA GLY A 201 -1.90 1.49 8.75
C GLY A 201 -2.39 2.88 8.33
N LEU A 202 -1.50 3.69 7.75
CA LEU A 202 -1.79 5.01 7.23
C LEU A 202 -1.60 5.04 5.71
N GLY A 203 -1.74 6.21 5.12
CA GLY A 203 -1.49 6.41 3.70
C GLY A 203 -2.30 5.48 2.81
N LYS A 204 -1.66 4.86 1.82
CA LYS A 204 -2.31 3.94 0.88
C LYS A 204 -2.81 2.66 1.54
N LEU A 205 -2.04 2.11 2.52
CA LEU A 205 -2.47 0.92 3.25
C LEU A 205 -3.72 1.18 4.08
N GLY A 206 -3.75 2.30 4.80
CA GLY A 206 -4.91 2.70 5.59
C GLY A 206 -6.16 2.88 4.75
N ALA A 207 -6.03 3.43 3.54
CA ALA A 207 -7.12 3.60 2.59
C ALA A 207 -7.53 2.32 1.84
N ARG A 208 -6.83 1.19 2.02
CA ARG A 208 -6.95 -0.04 1.20
C ARG A 208 -6.65 0.22 -0.29
N GLU A 209 -5.70 1.10 -0.54
CA GLU A 209 -5.30 1.55 -1.88
C GLU A 209 -3.81 1.32 -2.13
N LEU A 210 -3.22 0.25 -1.60
CA LEU A 210 -1.79 -0.03 -1.72
C LEU A 210 -1.41 -0.29 -3.19
N ASN A 211 -0.30 0.29 -3.65
CA ASN A 211 0.26 -0.02 -4.96
C ASN A 211 1.30 -1.13 -4.87
N PHE A 212 1.71 -1.65 -6.04
CA PHE A 212 2.60 -2.80 -6.20
C PHE A 212 3.90 -2.68 -5.41
N SER A 213 4.56 -1.53 -5.43
CA SER A 213 5.82 -1.27 -4.72
C SER A 213 5.72 -0.09 -3.75
N SER A 214 4.61 0.04 -3.05
CA SER A 214 4.42 1.07 -2.01
C SER A 214 5.07 0.68 -0.70
N ASP A 215 5.50 1.69 0.06
CA ASP A 215 5.80 1.52 1.48
C ASP A 215 4.50 1.30 2.27
N VAL A 216 4.61 0.65 3.41
CA VAL A 216 3.56 0.56 4.41
C VAL A 216 3.86 1.53 5.55
N ASP A 217 3.02 2.56 5.69
CA ASP A 217 3.12 3.54 6.77
C ASP A 217 2.43 2.99 8.02
N LEU A 218 3.18 2.78 9.12
CA LEU A 218 2.67 2.11 10.32
C LEU A 218 2.87 2.94 11.58
N ILE A 219 1.85 2.93 12.46
CA ILE A 219 1.93 3.38 13.84
C ILE A 219 1.57 2.20 14.75
N PHE A 220 2.36 2.01 15.81
CA PHE A 220 2.15 0.94 16.78
C PHE A 220 1.61 1.51 18.08
N ALA A 221 0.54 0.91 18.59
CA ALA A 221 -0.10 1.32 19.82
C ALA A 221 -0.49 0.11 20.68
N TYR A 222 -0.62 0.33 22.00
CA TYR A 222 -1.09 -0.69 22.94
C TYR A 222 -1.96 -0.04 24.03
N PRO A 223 -2.88 -0.81 24.67
CA PRO A 223 -3.85 -0.20 25.57
C PRO A 223 -3.28 0.49 26.80
N GLN A 224 -2.38 -0.15 27.56
CA GLN A 224 -1.91 0.38 28.85
C GLN A 224 -0.47 -0.01 29.18
N THR A 225 0.21 0.85 29.92
CA THR A 225 1.56 0.61 30.42
C THR A 225 1.49 -0.07 31.79
N VAL A 226 1.74 -1.39 31.84
CA VAL A 226 1.81 -2.23 33.06
C VAL A 226 2.89 -3.30 32.80
N ASP A 227 3.30 -4.06 33.80
CA ASP A 227 4.27 -5.15 33.63
C ASP A 227 3.63 -6.45 33.10
N THR A 228 4.41 -7.26 32.39
CA THR A 228 3.98 -8.59 31.93
C THR A 228 3.82 -9.56 33.09
N CYS A 229 2.97 -10.57 32.93
CA CYS A 229 2.72 -11.62 33.90
C CYS A 229 3.07 -13.01 33.37
N GLY A 230 3.53 -13.89 34.26
CA GLY A 230 3.63 -15.33 34.01
C GLY A 230 4.96 -15.84 33.46
N ALA A 231 6.06 -15.11 33.61
CA ALA A 231 7.40 -15.59 33.27
C ALA A 231 8.41 -15.29 34.37
N THR A 232 9.61 -15.91 34.26
CA THR A 232 10.73 -15.71 35.17
C THR A 232 11.34 -14.31 35.03
N GLU A 233 11.31 -13.76 33.82
CA GLU A 233 11.73 -12.38 33.51
C GLU A 233 10.50 -11.58 33.11
N SER A 234 10.08 -10.63 33.96
CA SER A 234 9.02 -9.69 33.66
C SER A 234 9.57 -8.46 32.90
N LEU A 235 8.84 -8.00 31.90
CA LEU A 235 9.12 -6.76 31.18
C LEU A 235 7.96 -5.79 31.34
N GLY A 236 8.24 -4.49 31.39
CA GLY A 236 7.18 -3.50 31.20
C GLY A 236 6.58 -3.61 29.79
N ASN A 237 5.27 -3.41 29.68
CA ASN A 237 4.54 -3.49 28.39
C ASN A 237 5.17 -2.62 27.30
N ALA A 238 5.68 -1.44 27.67
CA ALA A 238 6.37 -0.54 26.74
C ALA A 238 7.60 -1.19 26.08
N GLU A 239 8.44 -1.85 26.87
CA GLU A 239 9.61 -2.54 26.35
C GLU A 239 9.21 -3.83 25.61
N PHE A 240 8.23 -4.58 26.11
CA PHE A 240 7.71 -5.76 25.44
C PHE A 240 7.22 -5.41 24.02
N PHE A 241 6.32 -4.42 23.89
CA PHE A 241 5.80 -4.03 22.58
C PHE A 241 6.84 -3.36 21.69
N SER A 242 7.77 -2.62 22.26
CA SER A 242 8.89 -2.02 21.51
C SER A 242 9.80 -3.08 20.89
N ARG A 243 10.13 -4.15 21.62
CA ARG A 243 10.88 -5.32 21.09
C ARG A 243 10.09 -6.04 20.00
N LEU A 244 8.81 -6.28 20.24
CA LEU A 244 7.92 -6.93 19.27
C LEU A 244 7.87 -6.16 17.94
N CYS A 245 7.73 -4.84 18.00
CA CYS A 245 7.72 -3.98 16.81
C CYS A 245 9.04 -4.03 16.04
N ARG A 246 10.19 -3.99 16.73
CA ARG A 246 11.52 -4.11 16.07
C ARG A 246 11.66 -5.42 15.33
N ARG A 247 11.23 -6.54 15.94
CA ARG A 247 11.24 -7.87 15.31
C ARG A 247 10.33 -7.93 14.10
N LEU A 248 9.10 -7.40 14.21
CA LEU A 248 8.13 -7.35 13.11
C LEU A 248 8.69 -6.53 11.94
N ILE A 249 9.20 -5.33 12.19
CA ILE A 249 9.82 -4.49 11.16
C ILE A 249 10.97 -5.22 10.47
N LYS A 250 11.80 -5.93 11.23
CA LYS A 250 12.91 -6.71 10.69
C LYS A 250 12.41 -7.82 9.77
N VAL A 251 11.46 -8.64 10.20
CA VAL A 251 10.92 -9.77 9.40
C VAL A 251 10.26 -9.26 8.11
N ILE A 252 9.48 -8.17 8.20
CA ILE A 252 8.74 -7.61 7.05
C ILE A 252 9.67 -6.83 6.11
N GLY A 253 10.57 -6.01 6.66
CA GLY A 253 11.28 -4.98 5.89
C GLY A 253 12.71 -5.32 5.51
N GLN A 254 13.36 -6.29 6.18
CA GLN A 254 14.78 -6.57 5.93
C GLN A 254 15.02 -7.14 4.53
N PRO A 255 15.83 -6.47 3.68
CA PRO A 255 16.23 -7.01 2.39
C PRO A 255 17.16 -8.22 2.56
N THR A 256 16.94 -9.26 1.77
CA THR A 256 17.78 -10.47 1.70
C THR A 256 18.00 -10.85 0.24
N ALA A 257 18.74 -11.94 -0.02
CA ALA A 257 18.84 -12.51 -1.36
C ALA A 257 17.47 -12.89 -1.97
N ASP A 258 16.45 -13.14 -1.12
CA ASP A 258 15.07 -13.41 -1.52
C ASP A 258 14.21 -12.15 -1.69
N GLY A 259 14.79 -10.97 -1.54
CA GLY A 259 14.07 -9.70 -1.52
C GLY A 259 13.58 -9.31 -0.13
N PHE A 260 12.51 -8.53 -0.07
CA PHE A 260 11.83 -8.07 1.14
C PHE A 260 10.31 -8.38 1.03
N VAL A 261 9.55 -8.21 2.11
CA VAL A 261 8.08 -8.33 2.05
C VAL A 261 7.46 -6.96 1.76
N PHE A 262 7.66 -5.99 2.63
CA PHE A 262 7.27 -4.58 2.42
C PHE A 262 8.33 -3.66 3.03
N ARG A 263 8.55 -2.51 2.40
CA ARG A 263 9.27 -1.41 3.05
C ARG A 263 8.38 -0.80 4.11
N VAL A 264 8.85 -0.75 5.35
CA VAL A 264 8.10 -0.25 6.50
C VAL A 264 8.54 1.17 6.81
N ASP A 265 7.59 2.11 6.82
CA ASP A 265 7.81 3.48 7.28
C ASP A 265 7.04 3.73 8.59
N THR A 266 7.76 4.17 9.62
CA THR A 266 7.20 4.49 10.94
C THR A 266 7.35 5.96 11.30
N ARG A 267 7.76 6.82 10.37
CA ARG A 267 8.03 8.25 10.64
C ARG A 267 6.79 9.08 10.95
N LEU A 268 5.60 8.58 10.59
CA LEU A 268 4.31 9.22 10.91
C LEU A 268 3.85 9.03 12.36
N ARG A 269 4.61 8.27 13.18
CA ARG A 269 4.29 8.07 14.60
C ARG A 269 4.52 9.35 15.43
N PRO A 270 3.85 9.48 16.59
CA PRO A 270 4.09 10.59 17.51
C PRO A 270 5.59 10.84 17.78
N PHE A 271 6.00 12.10 17.74
CA PHE A 271 7.40 12.56 17.83
C PHE A 271 8.32 12.09 16.68
N GLY A 272 7.78 11.44 15.63
CA GLY A 272 8.57 10.97 14.48
C GLY A 272 9.67 9.99 14.88
N GLU A 273 10.88 10.15 14.34
CA GLU A 273 12.01 9.25 14.60
C GLU A 273 12.53 9.32 16.06
N SER A 274 12.32 10.42 16.76
CA SER A 274 12.73 10.59 18.15
C SER A 274 11.77 9.98 19.17
N GLY A 275 10.53 9.66 18.75
CA GLY A 275 9.52 9.08 19.62
C GLY A 275 9.65 7.57 19.81
N PRO A 276 9.00 7.01 20.84
CA PRO A 276 8.96 5.57 21.06
C PRO A 276 8.34 4.87 19.85
N LEU A 277 8.79 3.64 19.59
CA LEU A 277 8.31 2.86 18.45
C LEU A 277 6.85 2.40 18.63
N ALA A 278 6.47 2.06 19.87
CA ALA A 278 5.11 1.77 20.27
C ALA A 278 4.72 2.67 21.45
N MET A 279 3.48 3.13 21.49
CA MET A 279 2.98 4.07 22.48
C MET A 279 1.66 3.56 23.05
N ASP A 280 1.42 3.75 24.36
CA ASP A 280 0.11 3.48 24.94
C ASP A 280 -0.94 4.49 24.49
N PHE A 281 -2.22 4.09 24.59
CA PHE A 281 -3.34 4.88 24.06
C PHE A 281 -3.46 6.24 24.74
N GLU A 282 -3.24 6.31 26.05
CA GLU A 282 -3.38 7.56 26.81
C GLU A 282 -2.30 8.57 26.42
N ALA A 283 -1.05 8.13 26.36
CA ALA A 283 0.07 8.95 25.91
C ALA A 283 -0.11 9.42 24.46
N MET A 284 -0.64 8.55 23.59
CA MET A 284 -0.91 8.91 22.19
C MET A 284 -2.02 9.97 22.08
N GLU A 285 -3.10 9.83 22.82
CA GLU A 285 -4.18 10.82 22.85
C GLU A 285 -3.69 12.17 23.39
N GLN A 286 -2.95 12.16 24.49
CA GLN A 286 -2.35 13.38 25.06
C GLN A 286 -1.42 14.08 24.08
N TYR A 287 -0.60 13.31 23.37
CA TYR A 287 0.28 13.86 22.34
C TYR A 287 -0.51 14.61 21.26
N TYR A 288 -1.50 13.96 20.67
CA TYR A 288 -2.28 14.57 19.59
C TYR A 288 -3.13 15.76 20.06
N GLN A 289 -3.61 15.74 21.30
CA GLN A 289 -4.34 16.88 21.88
C GLN A 289 -3.46 18.09 22.15
N GLN A 290 -2.22 17.90 22.60
CA GLN A 290 -1.35 18.97 23.06
C GLN A 290 -0.33 19.43 22.01
N GLN A 291 0.18 18.50 21.17
CA GLN A 291 1.30 18.74 20.28
C GLN A 291 1.01 18.35 18.82
N GLY A 292 -0.14 17.74 18.55
CA GLY A 292 -0.51 17.27 17.24
C GLY A 292 -0.57 18.39 16.21
N ARG A 293 0.07 18.19 15.07
CA ARG A 293 0.23 19.15 13.96
C ARG A 293 -0.81 18.91 12.87
N GLU A 294 -1.06 19.92 12.03
CA GLU A 294 -2.03 19.81 10.94
C GLU A 294 -1.68 18.71 9.92
N TRP A 295 -0.39 18.49 9.64
CA TRP A 295 0.01 17.40 8.74
C TRP A 295 -0.25 16.00 9.34
N GLU A 296 -0.23 15.85 10.67
CA GLU A 296 -0.58 14.60 11.36
C GLU A 296 -2.09 14.36 11.30
N ARG A 297 -2.90 15.42 11.48
CA ARG A 297 -4.35 15.34 11.21
C ARG A 297 -4.63 14.83 9.82
N TYR A 298 -3.96 15.41 8.82
CA TYR A 298 -4.06 15.01 7.43
C TYR A 298 -3.67 13.52 7.23
N ALA A 299 -2.59 13.06 7.84
CA ALA A 299 -2.15 11.66 7.76
C ALA A 299 -3.15 10.69 8.40
N LEU A 300 -3.71 11.07 9.57
CA LEU A 300 -4.65 10.24 10.32
C LEU A 300 -6.04 10.10 9.67
N ILE A 301 -6.41 10.93 8.68
CA ILE A 301 -7.64 10.72 7.90
C ILE A 301 -7.70 9.30 7.32
N LYS A 302 -6.56 8.76 6.89
CA LYS A 302 -6.46 7.44 6.29
C LYS A 302 -6.12 6.33 7.29
N ALA A 303 -6.07 6.64 8.60
CA ALA A 303 -5.71 5.65 9.61
C ALA A 303 -6.77 4.54 9.74
N ARG A 304 -6.30 3.29 9.80
CA ARG A 304 -7.11 2.08 9.96
C ARG A 304 -6.34 1.05 10.79
N ALA A 305 -7.00 0.33 11.69
CA ALA A 305 -6.42 -0.83 12.35
C ALA A 305 -6.25 -1.96 11.31
N VAL A 306 -5.00 -2.31 10.99
CA VAL A 306 -4.64 -3.28 9.96
C VAL A 306 -4.30 -4.65 10.54
N ALA A 307 -3.73 -4.69 11.76
CA ALA A 307 -3.37 -5.93 12.43
C ALA A 307 -3.40 -5.77 13.96
N GLY A 308 -3.44 -6.89 14.65
CA GLY A 308 -3.48 -7.00 16.11
C GLY A 308 -4.89 -6.92 16.67
N ASP A 309 -5.08 -6.19 17.77
CA ASP A 309 -6.39 -5.98 18.37
C ASP A 309 -7.19 -4.93 17.61
N LYS A 310 -8.02 -5.38 16.68
CA LYS A 310 -8.79 -4.48 15.80
C LYS A 310 -9.87 -3.71 16.55
N ASP A 311 -10.45 -4.28 17.60
CA ASP A 311 -11.47 -3.63 18.42
C ASP A 311 -10.85 -2.52 19.28
N ALA A 312 -9.72 -2.81 19.92
CA ALA A 312 -8.94 -1.81 20.62
C ALA A 312 -8.42 -0.71 19.66
N GLY A 313 -8.05 -1.09 18.44
CA GLY A 313 -7.67 -0.14 17.39
C GLY A 313 -8.82 0.78 16.94
N ALA A 314 -10.02 0.24 16.78
CA ALA A 314 -11.22 1.01 16.49
C ALA A 314 -11.55 1.99 17.63
N PHE A 315 -11.44 1.52 18.87
CA PHE A 315 -11.61 2.36 20.07
C PHE A 315 -10.60 3.51 20.11
N LEU A 316 -9.30 3.24 19.85
CA LEU A 316 -8.28 4.29 19.78
C LEU A 316 -8.60 5.32 18.71
N LEU A 317 -8.94 4.87 17.49
CA LEU A 317 -9.27 5.77 16.38
C LEU A 317 -10.49 6.62 16.69
N ASP A 318 -11.49 6.08 17.41
CA ASP A 318 -12.65 6.84 17.86
C ASP A 318 -12.28 7.96 18.84
N ARG A 319 -11.38 7.70 19.78
CA ARG A 319 -10.82 8.71 20.70
C ARG A 319 -10.02 9.80 19.98
N LEU A 320 -9.39 9.48 18.85
CA LEU A 320 -8.62 10.43 18.03
C LEU A 320 -9.49 11.26 17.05
N LYS A 321 -10.74 10.87 16.81
CA LYS A 321 -11.66 11.61 15.91
C LYS A 321 -11.79 13.10 16.23
N PRO A 322 -11.90 13.56 17.50
CA PRO A 322 -11.98 14.98 17.81
C PRO A 322 -10.73 15.78 17.38
N PHE A 323 -9.56 15.14 17.42
CA PHE A 323 -8.33 15.73 16.87
C PHE A 323 -8.39 15.79 15.34
N ILE A 324 -8.78 14.71 14.67
CA ILE A 324 -8.78 14.59 13.19
C ILE A 324 -9.88 15.48 12.60
N TYR A 325 -11.11 15.40 13.11
CA TYR A 325 -12.31 16.03 12.57
C TYR A 325 -12.89 17.05 13.55
N ARG A 326 -12.37 18.29 13.52
CA ARG A 326 -12.86 19.37 14.39
C ARG A 326 -14.27 19.78 13.97
N ARG A 327 -15.14 20.00 14.97
CA ARG A 327 -16.52 20.43 14.73
C ARG A 327 -16.61 21.91 14.36
N TYR A 328 -15.70 22.72 14.87
CA TYR A 328 -15.63 24.15 14.60
C TYR A 328 -14.39 24.47 13.78
N LEU A 329 -14.58 25.21 12.69
CA LEU A 329 -13.52 25.68 11.84
C LEU A 329 -12.82 26.86 12.49
N ASP A 330 -11.53 26.71 12.69
CA ASP A 330 -10.63 27.83 12.87
C ASP A 330 -10.14 28.28 11.47
N TYR A 331 -10.22 29.56 11.18
CA TYR A 331 -9.71 30.11 9.92
C TYR A 331 -8.23 29.86 9.69
N SER A 332 -7.45 29.66 10.78
CA SER A 332 -6.05 29.28 10.73
C SER A 332 -5.80 27.93 9.97
N VAL A 333 -6.79 27.04 9.94
CA VAL A 333 -6.72 25.77 9.20
C VAL A 333 -6.55 26.01 7.70
N PHE A 334 -7.26 26.99 7.13
CA PHE A 334 -7.12 27.33 5.71
C PHE A 334 -5.72 27.87 5.37
N GLU A 335 -5.17 28.65 6.27
CA GLU A 335 -3.82 29.21 6.13
C GLU A 335 -2.77 28.10 6.21
N SER A 336 -2.85 27.22 7.21
CA SER A 336 -1.97 26.05 7.36
C SER A 336 -2.06 25.07 6.19
N LEU A 337 -3.25 24.83 5.63
CA LEU A 337 -3.43 24.01 4.43
C LEU A 337 -2.81 24.64 3.17
N ARG A 338 -2.91 25.98 3.05
CA ARG A 338 -2.28 26.72 1.95
C ARG A 338 -0.75 26.66 2.06
N GLU A 339 -0.22 26.88 3.26
CA GLU A 339 1.21 26.76 3.53
C GLU A 339 1.73 25.34 3.25
N MET A 340 1.02 24.31 3.68
CA MET A 340 1.35 22.92 3.39
C MET A 340 1.40 22.66 1.88
N LYS A 341 0.41 23.16 1.11
CA LYS A 341 0.41 23.03 -0.36
C LYS A 341 1.61 23.76 -0.98
N GLN A 342 1.94 24.96 -0.49
CA GLN A 342 3.10 25.71 -0.97
C GLN A 342 4.43 25.00 -0.68
N MET A 343 4.60 24.46 0.54
CA MET A 343 5.79 23.68 0.90
C MET A 343 5.96 22.44 0.00
N ILE A 344 4.87 21.72 -0.28
CA ILE A 344 4.90 20.58 -1.21
C ILE A 344 5.32 21.03 -2.62
N ALA A 345 4.75 22.11 -3.12
CA ALA A 345 5.07 22.62 -4.46
C ALA A 345 6.53 23.09 -4.58
N LEU A 346 7.06 23.74 -3.54
CA LEU A 346 8.47 24.14 -3.48
C LEU A 346 9.40 22.93 -3.46
N GLU A 347 9.07 21.88 -2.69
CA GLU A 347 9.87 20.67 -2.62
C GLU A 347 9.87 19.90 -3.95
N VAL A 348 8.73 19.82 -4.63
CA VAL A 348 8.60 19.24 -5.99
C VAL A 348 9.51 19.96 -6.98
N ARG A 349 9.49 21.30 -6.99
CA ARG A 349 10.36 22.11 -7.85
C ARG A 349 11.83 21.93 -7.51
N ARG A 350 12.17 21.97 -6.20
CA ARG A 350 13.55 21.78 -5.73
C ARG A 350 14.14 20.44 -6.18
N LYS A 351 13.32 19.38 -6.25
CA LYS A 351 13.72 18.03 -6.66
C LYS A 351 13.60 17.78 -8.17
N GLY A 352 13.14 18.75 -8.98
CA GLY A 352 12.90 18.57 -10.41
C GLY A 352 11.83 17.51 -10.72
N MET A 353 10.83 17.35 -9.83
CA MET A 353 9.79 16.33 -9.92
C MET A 353 8.46 16.88 -10.47
N GLU A 354 8.52 17.93 -11.30
CA GLU A 354 7.32 18.60 -11.83
C GLU A 354 6.49 17.69 -12.74
N ASN A 355 7.14 16.76 -13.43
CA ASN A 355 6.49 15.76 -14.31
C ASN A 355 6.15 14.45 -13.60
N ASN A 356 6.29 14.39 -12.27
CA ASN A 356 5.99 13.20 -11.48
C ASN A 356 4.48 13.02 -11.38
N ILE A 357 3.96 11.85 -11.77
CA ILE A 357 2.51 11.55 -11.81
C ILE A 357 1.85 11.56 -10.42
N LYS A 358 2.64 11.38 -9.36
CA LYS A 358 2.15 11.40 -7.98
C LYS A 358 2.19 12.81 -7.39
N LEU A 359 3.30 13.54 -7.55
CA LEU A 359 3.61 14.78 -6.83
C LEU A 359 3.50 16.04 -7.69
N GLY A 360 3.59 15.91 -9.01
CA GLY A 360 3.48 17.03 -9.95
C GLY A 360 2.10 17.66 -9.97
N ALA A 361 1.98 18.80 -10.64
CA ALA A 361 0.71 19.50 -10.80
C ALA A 361 -0.32 18.65 -11.55
N GLY A 362 -1.54 18.52 -11.02
CA GLY A 362 -2.57 17.60 -11.54
C GLY A 362 -2.34 16.14 -11.17
N GLY A 363 -1.32 15.79 -10.38
CA GLY A 363 -0.98 14.45 -9.98
C GLY A 363 -1.91 13.88 -8.90
N ILE A 364 -1.67 12.61 -8.55
CA ILE A 364 -2.48 11.83 -7.59
C ILE A 364 -2.66 12.59 -6.27
N ARG A 365 -1.56 13.19 -5.75
CA ARG A 365 -1.58 13.88 -4.46
C ARG A 365 -2.45 15.13 -4.45
N GLU A 366 -2.59 15.85 -5.57
CA GLU A 366 -3.48 17.00 -5.64
C GLU A 366 -4.95 16.59 -5.59
N ILE A 367 -5.33 15.48 -6.21
CA ILE A 367 -6.69 14.94 -6.15
C ILE A 367 -7.01 14.47 -4.72
N GLU A 368 -6.08 13.74 -4.09
CA GLU A 368 -6.22 13.32 -2.70
C GLU A 368 -6.33 14.54 -1.76
N PHE A 369 -5.47 15.54 -1.95
CA PHE A 369 -5.48 16.75 -1.16
C PHE A 369 -6.79 17.53 -1.28
N PHE A 370 -7.36 17.61 -2.49
CA PHE A 370 -8.66 18.22 -2.70
C PHE A 370 -9.76 17.57 -1.85
N GLY A 371 -9.90 16.26 -1.89
CA GLY A 371 -10.91 15.55 -1.08
C GLY A 371 -10.63 15.64 0.42
N GLN A 372 -9.37 15.50 0.84
CA GLN A 372 -8.99 15.55 2.24
C GLN A 372 -9.18 16.92 2.90
N ILE A 373 -9.04 18.01 2.13
CA ILE A 373 -9.42 19.35 2.60
C ILE A 373 -10.90 19.37 3.05
N PHE A 374 -11.81 18.84 2.22
CA PHE A 374 -13.23 18.77 2.59
C PHE A 374 -13.47 17.87 3.81
N GLN A 375 -12.72 16.78 3.94
CA GLN A 375 -12.78 15.90 5.11
C GLN A 375 -12.37 16.64 6.39
N LEU A 376 -11.29 17.43 6.37
CA LEU A 376 -10.84 18.22 7.51
C LEU A 376 -11.81 19.36 7.86
N ILE A 377 -12.43 19.97 6.84
CA ILE A 377 -13.34 21.11 7.01
C ILE A 377 -14.76 20.68 7.43
N ARG A 378 -15.26 19.58 6.87
CA ARG A 378 -16.66 19.16 7.01
C ARG A 378 -16.84 17.86 7.77
N GLY A 379 -15.79 17.03 7.91
CA GLY A 379 -15.89 15.71 8.54
C GLY A 379 -16.39 15.74 9.99
N GLY A 380 -16.16 16.83 10.73
CA GLY A 380 -16.71 17.00 12.08
C GLY A 380 -18.22 17.23 12.13
N VAL A 381 -18.83 17.67 11.01
CA VAL A 381 -20.28 17.93 10.89
C VAL A 381 -20.96 16.87 10.01
N THR A 382 -20.26 16.36 9.01
CA THR A 382 -20.74 15.36 8.05
C THR A 382 -19.97 14.05 8.22
N PRO A 383 -20.38 13.13 9.11
CA PRO A 383 -19.65 11.88 9.40
C PRO A 383 -19.43 11.00 8.17
N ALA A 384 -20.28 11.08 7.16
CA ALA A 384 -20.11 10.36 5.90
C ALA A 384 -18.76 10.67 5.22
N LEU A 385 -18.22 11.88 5.38
CA LEU A 385 -16.92 12.28 4.86
C LEU A 385 -15.74 11.66 5.62
N GLN A 386 -15.95 11.03 6.79
CA GLN A 386 -14.92 10.31 7.53
C GLN A 386 -14.61 8.96 6.88
N ASN A 387 -14.33 8.95 5.59
CA ASN A 387 -14.02 7.76 4.80
C ASN A 387 -12.55 7.80 4.35
N THR A 388 -11.86 6.67 4.38
CA THR A 388 -10.43 6.61 4.02
C THR A 388 -10.17 6.62 2.51
N GLY A 389 -11.13 6.17 1.68
CA GLY A 389 -10.99 6.06 0.23
C GLY A 389 -11.44 7.33 -0.51
N ILE A 390 -10.56 7.91 -1.33
CA ILE A 390 -10.81 9.19 -2.00
C ILE A 390 -11.99 9.15 -2.98
N LEU A 391 -12.19 8.07 -3.73
CA LEU A 391 -13.30 7.93 -4.67
C LEU A 391 -14.66 7.98 -3.96
N LYS A 392 -14.76 7.35 -2.76
CA LYS A 392 -15.97 7.44 -1.94
C LYS A 392 -16.20 8.85 -1.44
N VAL A 393 -15.13 9.55 -1.02
CA VAL A 393 -15.21 10.95 -0.58
C VAL A 393 -15.71 11.85 -1.72
N LEU A 394 -15.18 11.73 -2.94
CA LEU A 394 -15.63 12.48 -4.10
C LEU A 394 -17.12 12.25 -4.40
N ASN A 395 -17.58 11.00 -4.35
CA ASN A 395 -18.99 10.67 -4.52
C ASN A 395 -19.89 11.31 -3.45
N ILE A 396 -19.44 11.33 -2.18
CA ILE A 396 -20.18 11.98 -1.07
C ILE A 396 -20.22 13.49 -1.27
N LEU A 397 -19.11 14.13 -1.70
CA LEU A 397 -19.05 15.56 -1.98
C LEU A 397 -20.04 15.98 -3.07
N ALA A 398 -20.21 15.14 -4.10
CA ALA A 398 -21.20 15.35 -5.15
C ALA A 398 -22.64 15.18 -4.61
N ALA A 399 -22.90 14.08 -3.90
CA ALA A 399 -24.23 13.78 -3.32
C ALA A 399 -24.70 14.88 -2.35
N GLU A 400 -23.81 15.38 -1.51
CA GLU A 400 -24.05 16.49 -0.56
C GLU A 400 -24.01 17.89 -1.25
N ARG A 401 -23.81 17.94 -2.56
CA ARG A 401 -23.73 19.19 -3.36
C ARG A 401 -22.64 20.18 -2.89
N HIS A 402 -21.59 19.68 -2.28
CA HIS A 402 -20.42 20.50 -1.95
C HIS A 402 -19.56 20.80 -3.18
N VAL A 403 -19.58 19.88 -4.15
CA VAL A 403 -18.86 19.99 -5.42
C VAL A 403 -19.80 19.52 -6.55
N PRO A 404 -19.80 20.15 -7.74
CA PRO A 404 -20.58 19.68 -8.88
C PRO A 404 -20.24 18.24 -9.25
N GLN A 405 -21.25 17.45 -9.65
CA GLN A 405 -21.08 16.05 -10.01
C GLN A 405 -20.05 15.88 -11.13
N GLU A 406 -20.09 16.71 -12.17
CA GLU A 406 -19.17 16.66 -13.30
C GLU A 406 -17.71 16.79 -12.88
N VAL A 407 -17.44 17.68 -11.90
CA VAL A 407 -16.07 17.87 -11.34
C VAL A 407 -15.62 16.62 -10.57
N CYS A 408 -16.52 16.03 -9.78
CA CYS A 408 -16.21 14.81 -9.04
C CYS A 408 -15.95 13.62 -9.97
N ASP A 409 -16.69 13.52 -11.07
CA ASP A 409 -16.52 12.49 -12.10
C ASP A 409 -15.18 12.66 -12.84
N GLU A 410 -14.84 13.90 -13.22
CA GLU A 410 -13.54 14.21 -13.85
C GLU A 410 -12.37 13.85 -12.93
N LEU A 411 -12.43 14.25 -11.65
CA LEU A 411 -11.39 13.94 -10.66
C LEU A 411 -11.28 12.43 -10.41
N SER A 412 -12.41 11.73 -10.35
CA SER A 412 -12.44 10.28 -10.15
C SER A 412 -11.82 9.54 -11.33
N ASN A 413 -12.15 9.93 -12.56
CA ASN A 413 -11.58 9.35 -13.78
C ASN A 413 -10.08 9.61 -13.87
N ALA A 414 -9.63 10.84 -13.59
CA ALA A 414 -8.23 11.20 -13.56
C ALA A 414 -7.46 10.41 -12.48
N TYR A 415 -8.04 10.28 -11.28
CA TYR A 415 -7.45 9.51 -10.20
C TYR A 415 -7.26 8.04 -10.58
N VAL A 416 -8.29 7.39 -11.11
CA VAL A 416 -8.23 5.98 -11.55
C VAL A 416 -7.16 5.79 -12.62
N PHE A 417 -7.09 6.69 -13.61
CA PHE A 417 -6.08 6.63 -14.65
C PHE A 417 -4.66 6.75 -14.09
N LEU A 418 -4.39 7.77 -13.28
CA LEU A 418 -3.09 8.01 -12.68
C LEU A 418 -2.66 6.86 -11.75
N ARG A 419 -3.58 6.33 -10.95
CA ARG A 419 -3.30 5.22 -10.04
C ARG A 419 -3.00 3.92 -10.78
N LYS A 420 -3.74 3.65 -11.87
CA LYS A 420 -3.47 2.50 -12.75
C LYS A 420 -2.10 2.62 -13.41
N THR A 421 -1.74 3.81 -13.87
CA THR A 421 -0.43 4.09 -14.45
C THR A 421 0.69 3.90 -13.41
N GLU A 422 0.56 4.50 -12.20
CA GLU A 422 1.52 4.34 -11.11
C GLU A 422 1.72 2.85 -10.76
N ASN A 423 0.63 2.08 -10.62
CA ASN A 423 0.70 0.67 -10.27
C ASN A 423 1.46 -0.16 -11.32
N ARG A 424 1.18 0.06 -12.61
CA ARG A 424 1.83 -0.66 -13.71
C ARG A 424 3.30 -0.31 -13.87
N LEU A 425 3.67 0.97 -13.70
CA LEU A 425 5.07 1.38 -13.67
C LEU A 425 5.83 0.69 -12.53
N GLN A 426 5.22 0.56 -11.36
CA GLN A 426 5.82 -0.12 -10.22
C GLN A 426 5.89 -1.64 -10.42
N ALA A 427 4.89 -2.25 -11.07
CA ALA A 427 4.87 -3.68 -11.39
C ALA A 427 5.93 -4.09 -12.42
N PHE A 428 6.49 -3.14 -13.17
CA PHE A 428 7.54 -3.42 -14.15
C PHE A 428 8.79 -4.03 -13.49
N SER A 429 9.33 -3.40 -12.44
CA SER A 429 10.58 -3.84 -11.78
C SER A 429 10.48 -3.97 -10.26
N ASP A 430 9.28 -3.95 -9.68
CA ASP A 430 9.06 -3.87 -8.21
C ASP A 430 9.84 -2.71 -7.56
N GLN A 431 9.81 -1.55 -8.20
CA GLN A 431 10.51 -0.34 -7.74
C GLN A 431 9.54 0.83 -7.56
N GLN A 432 9.89 1.74 -6.64
CA GLN A 432 9.17 3.02 -6.48
C GLN A 432 9.50 3.95 -7.65
N THR A 433 8.72 3.86 -8.71
CA THR A 433 8.71 4.77 -9.84
C THR A 433 7.45 5.63 -9.82
N HIS A 434 7.60 6.91 -10.11
CA HIS A 434 6.50 7.88 -10.08
C HIS A 434 6.52 8.80 -11.29
#